data_ead701714db1e8514caeacd8bf6deebc
#
_entry.id   ead701714db1e8514caeacd8bf6deebc
#
_cell.length_a   1.000
_cell.length_b   1.000
_cell.length_c   1.000
_cell.angle_alpha   90.00
_cell.angle_beta   90.00
_cell.angle_gamma   90.00
#
_symmetry.space_group_name_H-M   'P 1'
#
loop_
_entity.id
_entity.type
_entity.pdbx_description
1 polymer ?
#
loop_
_entity_poly.entity_id
_entity_poly.type
_entity_poly.pdbx_seq_one_letter_code
_entity_poly.pdbx_strand_id
1 'polypeptide(L)'
;LIPSPKVPTYDLKPEMSAYEVTDTLIKNFDKGFDFILLNFANCDMVGHTGRLSAAISAVETVDNCIGRLYNVFKDSYDIIITADHGNAEEMIDENGNIITAHTTNKVPFLYLPRTLKEIKLKDNAYLRDVADIVLRILDIDKPIEMAESSIIL
;
A
#
# COMPACT_ATOMS: atom_id res chain seq x y z
N LEU A 1 -18.01 3.35 -4.90
CA LEU A 1 -17.69 2.45 -3.79
C LEU A 1 -17.68 1.01 -4.30
N ILE A 2 -16.59 0.30 -4.08
CA ILE A 2 -16.46 -1.12 -4.41
C ILE A 2 -16.51 -1.90 -3.09
N PRO A 3 -17.55 -2.73 -2.87
CA PRO A 3 -17.69 -3.47 -1.62
C PRO A 3 -16.72 -4.64 -1.55
N SER A 4 -16.35 -5.04 -0.34
CA SER A 4 -15.65 -6.29 -0.10
C SER A 4 -16.58 -7.49 -0.39
N PRO A 5 -16.00 -8.66 -0.75
CA PRO A 5 -16.81 -9.86 -1.02
C PRO A 5 -17.54 -10.33 0.25
N LYS A 6 -18.75 -10.85 0.07
CA LYS A 6 -19.57 -11.41 1.15
C LYS A 6 -19.15 -12.85 1.40
N VAL A 7 -18.09 -13.06 2.18
CA VAL A 7 -17.60 -14.37 2.61
C VAL A 7 -17.51 -14.42 4.14
N PRO A 8 -17.59 -15.59 4.78
CA PRO A 8 -17.46 -15.73 6.24
C PRO A 8 -16.10 -15.24 6.76
N THR A 9 -15.03 -15.60 6.06
CA THR A 9 -13.65 -15.19 6.35
C THR A 9 -12.89 -14.97 5.04
N TYR A 10 -11.93 -14.04 5.02
CA TYR A 10 -11.26 -13.64 3.76
C TYR A 10 -10.18 -14.61 3.28
N ASP A 11 -9.79 -15.61 4.08
CA ASP A 11 -8.98 -16.74 3.61
C ASP A 11 -9.68 -17.61 2.56
N LEU A 12 -11.02 -17.55 2.50
CA LEU A 12 -11.82 -18.22 1.48
C LEU A 12 -11.83 -17.47 0.14
N LYS A 13 -11.44 -16.20 0.15
CA LYS A 13 -11.36 -15.34 -1.04
C LYS A 13 -10.22 -14.31 -0.86
N PRO A 14 -8.94 -14.73 -0.92
CA PRO A 14 -7.79 -13.87 -0.62
C PRO A 14 -7.64 -12.68 -1.57
N GLU A 15 -8.09 -12.83 -2.82
CA GLU A 15 -8.09 -11.75 -3.81
C GLU A 15 -9.07 -10.62 -3.45
N MET A 16 -10.04 -10.88 -2.57
CA MET A 16 -11.05 -9.91 -2.16
C MET A 16 -11.65 -9.15 -3.37
N SER A 17 -11.61 -7.83 -3.36
CA SER A 17 -12.02 -6.97 -4.48
C SER A 17 -10.85 -6.27 -5.17
N ALA A 18 -9.60 -6.76 -4.99
CA ALA A 18 -8.42 -6.07 -5.49
C ALA A 18 -8.42 -5.89 -7.01
N TYR A 19 -8.83 -6.91 -7.77
CA TYR A 19 -8.92 -6.81 -9.22
C TYR A 19 -9.97 -5.79 -9.66
N GLU A 20 -11.14 -5.78 -9.03
CA GLU A 20 -12.22 -4.85 -9.37
C GLU A 20 -11.83 -3.39 -9.06
N VAL A 21 -11.14 -3.17 -7.94
CA VAL A 21 -10.57 -1.87 -7.56
C VAL A 21 -9.55 -1.42 -8.61
N THR A 22 -8.64 -2.30 -8.99
CA THR A 22 -7.60 -2.05 -10.00
C THR A 22 -8.23 -1.72 -11.36
N ASP A 23 -9.18 -2.52 -11.83
CA ASP A 23 -9.86 -2.31 -13.10
C ASP A 23 -10.63 -0.99 -13.13
N THR A 24 -11.26 -0.66 -12.01
CA THR A 24 -11.99 0.60 -11.87
C THR A 24 -11.05 1.80 -11.94
N LEU A 25 -9.89 1.73 -11.28
CA LEU A 25 -8.92 2.81 -11.33
C LEU A 25 -8.32 2.97 -12.74
N ILE A 26 -7.92 1.89 -13.37
CA ILE A 26 -7.40 1.90 -14.76
C ILE A 26 -8.43 2.50 -15.73
N LYS A 27 -9.70 2.09 -15.62
CA LYS A 27 -10.79 2.62 -16.44
C LYS A 27 -11.03 4.13 -16.28
N ASN A 28 -10.65 4.68 -15.14
CA ASN A 28 -10.79 6.11 -14.84
C ASN A 28 -9.48 6.90 -15.00
N PHE A 29 -8.44 6.32 -15.61
CA PHE A 29 -7.14 6.96 -15.81
C PHE A 29 -7.26 8.32 -16.51
N ASP A 30 -8.06 8.40 -17.58
CA ASP A 30 -8.24 9.61 -18.40
C ASP A 30 -8.95 10.76 -17.65
N LYS A 31 -9.43 10.54 -16.43
CA LYS A 31 -10.04 11.63 -15.62
C LYS A 31 -9.02 12.63 -15.10
N GLY A 32 -7.73 12.30 -15.11
CA GLY A 32 -6.65 13.21 -14.76
C GLY A 32 -6.72 13.70 -13.32
N PHE A 33 -6.82 12.78 -12.35
CA PHE A 33 -6.79 13.13 -10.92
C PHE A 33 -5.40 13.66 -10.53
N ASP A 34 -5.35 14.73 -9.74
CA ASP A 34 -4.10 15.26 -9.19
C ASP A 34 -3.52 14.34 -8.11
N PHE A 35 -4.38 13.68 -7.34
CA PHE A 35 -4.01 12.76 -6.27
C PHE A 35 -4.94 11.55 -6.22
N ILE A 36 -4.35 10.37 -6.05
CA ILE A 36 -5.08 9.10 -5.91
C ILE A 36 -4.56 8.39 -4.67
N LEU A 37 -5.47 8.07 -3.75
CA LEU A 37 -5.19 7.19 -2.62
C LEU A 37 -5.95 5.88 -2.80
N LEU A 38 -5.21 4.78 -2.86
CA LEU A 38 -5.73 3.43 -3.02
C LEU A 38 -5.33 2.57 -1.83
N ASN A 39 -6.25 1.79 -1.30
CA ASN A 39 -6.00 0.80 -0.27
C ASN A 39 -6.35 -0.61 -0.77
N PHE A 40 -5.41 -1.54 -0.60
CA PHE A 40 -5.63 -2.98 -0.74
C PHE A 40 -5.64 -3.60 0.66
N ALA A 41 -6.81 -3.91 1.18
CA ALA A 41 -6.97 -4.49 2.51
C ALA A 41 -6.59 -6.00 2.59
N ASN A 42 -6.17 -6.59 1.50
CA ASN A 42 -5.98 -8.04 1.34
C ASN A 42 -5.01 -8.62 2.37
N CYS A 43 -3.80 -8.07 2.47
CA CYS A 43 -2.76 -8.64 3.34
C CYS A 43 -3.16 -8.57 4.82
N ASP A 44 -3.77 -7.47 5.25
CA ASP A 44 -4.25 -7.30 6.62
C ASP A 44 -5.42 -8.25 6.91
N MET A 45 -6.50 -8.17 6.14
CA MET A 45 -7.72 -8.93 6.38
C MET A 45 -7.50 -10.45 6.30
N VAL A 46 -6.64 -10.91 5.41
CA VAL A 46 -6.28 -12.33 5.29
C VAL A 46 -5.26 -12.71 6.37
N GLY A 47 -4.31 -11.85 6.70
CA GLY A 47 -3.33 -12.03 7.77
C GLY A 47 -3.98 -12.37 9.10
N HIS A 48 -5.06 -11.69 9.46
CA HIS A 48 -5.85 -11.95 10.67
C HIS A 48 -6.41 -13.38 10.76
N THR A 49 -6.47 -14.11 9.66
CA THR A 49 -6.97 -15.49 9.67
C THR A 49 -5.91 -16.52 10.10
N GLY A 50 -4.63 -16.13 10.11
CA GLY A 50 -3.51 -17.03 10.42
C GLY A 50 -3.25 -18.10 9.36
N ARG A 51 -3.86 -18.00 8.19
CA ARG A 51 -3.72 -18.97 7.10
C ARG A 51 -2.63 -18.56 6.12
N LEU A 52 -1.43 -19.09 6.28
CA LEU A 52 -0.26 -18.71 5.48
C LEU A 52 -0.49 -18.85 3.98
N SER A 53 -1.10 -19.94 3.51
CA SER A 53 -1.36 -20.13 2.07
C SER A 53 -2.30 -19.08 1.49
N ALA A 54 -3.29 -18.65 2.26
CA ALA A 54 -4.20 -17.58 1.86
C ALA A 54 -3.49 -16.21 1.87
N ALA A 55 -2.62 -15.95 2.87
CA ALA A 55 -1.82 -14.74 2.91
C ALA A 55 -0.86 -14.64 1.72
N ILE A 56 -0.21 -15.74 1.33
CA ILE A 56 0.62 -15.78 0.11
C ILE A 56 -0.22 -15.38 -1.11
N SER A 57 -1.41 -15.98 -1.30
CA SER A 57 -2.30 -15.66 -2.41
C SER A 57 -2.79 -14.21 -2.37
N ALA A 58 -3.00 -13.64 -1.19
CA ALA A 58 -3.34 -12.22 -1.02
C ALA A 58 -2.21 -11.31 -1.47
N VAL A 59 -0.96 -11.61 -1.07
CA VAL A 59 0.23 -10.84 -1.48
C VAL A 59 0.45 -10.93 -2.99
N GLU A 60 0.40 -12.13 -3.57
CA GLU A 60 0.52 -12.34 -5.02
C GLU A 60 -0.55 -11.58 -5.81
N THR A 61 -1.77 -11.52 -5.29
CA THR A 61 -2.86 -10.74 -5.89
C THR A 61 -2.56 -9.25 -5.87
N VAL A 62 -2.12 -8.72 -4.73
CA VAL A 62 -1.76 -7.31 -4.59
C VAL A 62 -0.58 -6.95 -5.47
N ASP A 63 0.46 -7.79 -5.53
CA ASP A 63 1.62 -7.60 -6.41
C ASP A 63 1.20 -7.52 -7.88
N ASN A 64 0.35 -8.43 -8.34
CA ASN A 64 -0.20 -8.40 -9.70
C ASN A 64 -0.97 -7.10 -9.97
N CYS A 65 -1.83 -6.68 -9.05
CA CYS A 65 -2.60 -5.44 -9.16
C CYS A 65 -1.69 -4.21 -9.21
N ILE A 66 -0.67 -4.14 -8.35
CA ILE A 66 0.34 -3.07 -8.37
C ILE A 66 1.09 -3.05 -9.69
N GLY A 67 1.52 -4.20 -10.21
CA GLY A 67 2.19 -4.30 -11.50
C GLY A 67 1.33 -3.78 -12.66
N ARG A 68 0.03 -4.06 -12.66
CA ARG A 68 -0.93 -3.55 -13.65
C ARG A 68 -1.10 -2.03 -13.54
N LEU A 69 -1.24 -1.50 -12.33
CA LEU A 69 -1.32 -0.07 -12.08
C LEU A 69 -0.04 0.64 -12.49
N TYR A 70 1.12 0.10 -12.10
CA TYR A 70 2.41 0.65 -12.48
C TYR A 70 2.55 0.79 -14.00
N ASN A 71 2.19 -0.22 -14.77
CA ASN A 71 2.28 -0.18 -16.23
C ASN A 71 1.43 0.91 -16.88
N VAL A 72 0.30 1.27 -16.26
CA VAL A 72 -0.60 2.31 -16.77
C VAL A 72 -0.19 3.71 -16.28
N PHE A 73 0.28 3.83 -15.03
CA PHE A 73 0.43 5.12 -14.37
C PHE A 73 1.86 5.68 -14.37
N LYS A 74 2.90 4.84 -14.56
CA LYS A 74 4.31 5.18 -14.35
C LYS A 74 4.82 6.40 -15.14
N ASP A 75 4.26 6.66 -16.32
CA ASP A 75 4.70 7.77 -17.17
C ASP A 75 3.95 9.08 -16.89
N SER A 76 2.89 9.02 -16.08
CA SER A 76 2.02 10.16 -15.77
C SER A 76 1.99 10.54 -14.30
N TYR A 77 2.27 9.59 -13.41
CA TYR A 77 2.17 9.76 -11.96
C TYR A 77 3.45 9.36 -11.23
N ASP A 78 3.76 10.10 -10.19
CA ASP A 78 4.66 9.63 -9.14
C ASP A 78 3.93 8.60 -8.29
N ILE A 79 4.52 7.43 -8.04
CA ILE A 79 3.86 6.33 -7.34
C ILE A 79 4.56 6.08 -6.00
N ILE A 80 3.78 6.06 -4.93
CA ILE A 80 4.24 5.68 -3.59
C ILE A 80 3.51 4.40 -3.18
N ILE A 81 4.27 3.41 -2.69
CA ILE A 81 3.73 2.16 -2.16
C ILE A 81 4.23 2.01 -0.72
N THR A 82 3.30 1.85 0.21
CA THR A 82 3.60 1.65 1.62
C THR A 82 2.48 0.86 2.30
N ALA A 83 2.63 0.57 3.58
CA ALA A 83 1.57 0.04 4.42
C ALA A 83 1.39 0.93 5.65
N ASP A 84 0.22 0.86 6.28
CA ASP A 84 -0.13 1.61 7.48
C ASP A 84 0.33 0.90 8.79
N HIS A 85 0.51 -0.41 8.76
CA HIS A 85 1.03 -1.24 9.84
C HIS A 85 1.52 -2.59 9.31
N GLY A 86 2.19 -3.36 10.15
CA GLY A 86 2.53 -4.75 9.91
C GLY A 86 1.42 -5.70 10.37
N ASN A 87 1.32 -6.86 9.73
CA ASN A 87 0.42 -7.97 10.07
C ASN A 87 0.88 -9.27 9.41
N ALA A 88 0.77 -9.36 8.07
CA ALA A 88 1.00 -10.60 7.32
C ALA A 88 2.45 -11.09 7.31
N GLU A 89 3.40 -10.26 7.68
CA GLU A 89 4.82 -10.63 7.79
C GLU A 89 5.12 -11.48 9.03
N GLU A 90 4.23 -11.47 10.04
CA GLU A 90 4.41 -12.20 11.29
C GLU A 90 3.09 -12.81 11.77
N MET A 91 2.70 -13.91 11.13
CA MET A 91 1.41 -14.58 11.36
C MET A 91 1.49 -15.72 12.39
N ILE A 92 2.70 -16.15 12.78
CA ILE A 92 2.95 -17.29 13.68
C ILE A 92 4.07 -16.90 14.64
N ASP A 93 3.86 -17.13 15.93
CA ASP A 93 4.88 -16.92 16.96
C ASP A 93 5.91 -18.05 17.03
N GLU A 94 6.95 -17.86 17.85
CA GLU A 94 8.02 -18.86 18.08
C GLU A 94 7.51 -20.21 18.64
N ASN A 95 6.32 -20.25 19.21
CA ASN A 95 5.69 -21.44 19.76
C ASN A 95 4.73 -22.12 18.76
N GLY A 96 4.56 -21.54 17.55
CA GLY A 96 3.65 -22.04 16.52
C GLY A 96 2.20 -21.58 16.70
N ASN A 97 1.92 -20.60 17.58
CA ASN A 97 0.59 -20.04 17.73
C ASN A 97 0.33 -18.97 16.66
N ILE A 98 -0.92 -18.88 16.23
CA ILE A 98 -1.37 -17.88 15.26
C ILE A 98 -1.39 -16.51 15.93
N ILE A 99 -0.72 -15.54 15.29
CA ILE A 99 -0.79 -14.13 15.62
C ILE A 99 -1.87 -13.49 14.74
N THR A 100 -2.87 -12.88 15.36
CA THR A 100 -3.96 -12.18 14.66
C THR A 100 -3.96 -10.67 14.92
N ALA A 101 -2.97 -10.16 15.66
CA ALA A 101 -2.80 -8.75 15.96
C ALA A 101 -1.87 -8.09 14.94
N HIS A 102 -2.00 -6.77 14.80
CA HIS A 102 -1.01 -5.97 14.07
C HIS A 102 0.34 -6.00 14.77
N THR A 103 1.40 -5.90 14.01
CA THR A 103 2.77 -5.81 14.51
C THR A 103 3.26 -4.35 14.53
N THR A 104 4.34 -4.12 15.27
CA THR A 104 5.07 -2.85 15.26
C THR A 104 6.29 -2.88 14.33
N ASN A 105 6.37 -3.90 13.48
CA ASN A 105 7.43 -4.05 12.50
C ASN A 105 7.45 -2.88 11.51
N LYS A 106 8.62 -2.58 10.97
CA LYS A 106 8.75 -1.56 9.95
C LYS A 106 8.04 -2.00 8.68
N VAL A 107 7.28 -1.08 8.09
CA VAL A 107 6.61 -1.31 6.80
C VAL A 107 7.49 -0.88 5.63
N PRO A 108 7.33 -1.48 4.45
CA PRO A 108 8.05 -1.06 3.25
C PRO A 108 7.62 0.35 2.83
N PHE A 109 8.55 1.08 2.22
CA PHE A 109 8.27 2.34 1.55
C PHE A 109 9.02 2.37 0.22
N LEU A 110 8.28 2.43 -0.88
CA LEU A 110 8.80 2.55 -2.23
C LEU A 110 8.29 3.85 -2.84
N TYR A 111 9.20 4.60 -3.44
CA TYR A 111 8.87 5.76 -4.24
C TYR A 111 9.37 5.57 -5.67
N LEU A 112 8.47 5.60 -6.62
CA LEU A 112 8.69 5.39 -8.04
C LEU A 112 8.35 6.69 -8.78
N PRO A 113 9.34 7.57 -9.01
CA PRO A 113 9.09 8.84 -9.66
C PRO A 113 8.79 8.64 -11.16
N ARG A 114 7.84 9.41 -11.70
CA ARG A 114 7.51 9.43 -13.14
C ARG A 114 8.67 9.87 -14.03
N THR A 115 9.63 10.60 -13.48
CA THR A 115 10.85 11.03 -14.18
C THR A 115 12.05 10.39 -13.49
N LEU A 116 12.99 9.86 -14.27
CA LEU A 116 14.23 9.30 -13.74
C LEU A 116 15.01 10.39 -13.00
N LYS A 117 14.91 10.41 -11.68
CA LYS A 117 15.70 11.24 -10.77
C LYS A 117 16.33 10.32 -9.74
N GLU A 118 17.59 10.55 -9.43
CA GLU A 118 18.21 9.91 -8.28
C GLU A 118 17.61 10.54 -7.01
N ILE A 119 16.88 9.74 -6.25
CA ILE A 119 16.23 10.16 -5.01
C ILE A 119 16.86 9.38 -3.88
N LYS A 120 17.40 10.12 -2.90
CA LYS A 120 17.91 9.54 -1.67
C LYS A 120 16.86 9.61 -0.59
N LEU A 121 16.50 8.46 -0.04
CA LEU A 121 15.57 8.34 1.07
C LEU A 121 16.34 8.23 2.37
N LYS A 122 15.81 8.77 3.46
CA LYS A 122 16.35 8.56 4.82
C LYS A 122 16.05 7.15 5.31
N ASP A 123 17.00 6.54 5.99
CA ASP A 123 16.86 5.18 6.52
C ASP A 123 15.82 5.05 7.66
N ASN A 124 15.54 6.12 8.37
CA ASN A 124 14.63 6.15 9.52
C ASN A 124 13.55 7.21 9.31
N ALA A 125 12.47 6.78 8.67
CA ALA A 125 11.28 7.59 8.43
C ALA A 125 10.08 7.02 9.20
N TYR A 126 9.03 7.82 9.32
CA TYR A 126 7.77 7.47 9.97
C TYR A 126 6.62 7.59 8.98
N LEU A 127 5.52 6.89 9.24
CA LEU A 127 4.31 6.99 8.39
C LEU A 127 3.80 8.44 8.25
N ARG A 128 3.95 9.26 9.30
CA ARG A 128 3.59 10.69 9.24
C ARG A 128 4.36 11.48 8.16
N ASP A 129 5.54 10.98 7.75
CA ASP A 129 6.40 11.67 6.78
C ASP A 129 5.92 11.45 5.33
N VAL A 130 5.05 10.46 5.10
CA VAL A 130 4.46 10.19 3.78
C VAL A 130 3.66 11.39 3.27
N ALA A 131 2.91 12.06 4.15
CA ALA A 131 2.14 13.24 3.78
C ALA A 131 3.05 14.40 3.32
N ASP A 132 4.22 14.59 3.94
CA ASP A 132 5.21 15.60 3.52
C ASP A 132 5.71 15.35 2.09
N ILE A 133 5.99 14.10 1.73
CA ILE A 133 6.38 13.74 0.36
C ILE A 133 5.27 14.07 -0.64
N VAL A 134 4.04 13.68 -0.32
CA VAL A 134 2.89 13.95 -1.19
C VAL A 134 2.73 15.45 -1.44
N LEU A 135 2.79 16.28 -0.40
CA LEU A 135 2.71 17.74 -0.53
C LEU A 135 3.83 18.29 -1.43
N ARG A 136 5.07 17.81 -1.26
CA ARG A 136 6.21 18.23 -2.09
C ARG A 136 6.06 17.83 -3.56
N ILE A 137 5.55 16.62 -3.83
CA ILE A 137 5.30 16.16 -5.20
C ILE A 137 4.24 17.03 -5.87
N LEU A 138 3.22 17.44 -5.11
CA LEU A 138 2.12 18.29 -5.59
C LEU A 138 2.47 19.80 -5.60
N ASP A 139 3.68 20.18 -5.19
CA ASP A 139 4.12 21.59 -5.05
C ASP A 139 3.19 22.40 -4.13
N ILE A 140 2.78 21.77 -3.02
CA ILE A 140 1.94 22.39 -1.99
C ILE A 140 2.79 22.67 -0.76
N ASP A 141 2.70 23.90 -0.24
CA ASP A 141 3.39 24.28 0.98
C ASP A 141 2.94 23.44 2.19
N LYS A 142 3.91 22.94 2.93
CA LYS A 142 3.64 22.18 4.14
C LYS A 142 3.08 23.09 5.23
N PRO A 143 1.92 22.75 5.85
CA PRO A 143 1.40 23.49 7.00
C PRO A 143 2.39 23.55 8.16
N ILE A 144 2.42 24.67 8.90
CA ILE A 144 3.34 24.87 10.02
C ILE A 144 3.11 23.89 11.18
N GLU A 145 1.92 23.35 11.27
CA GLU A 145 1.53 22.36 12.30
C GLU A 145 2.12 20.97 12.03
N MET A 146 2.57 20.72 10.80
CA MET A 146 3.22 19.45 10.48
C MET A 146 4.66 19.46 10.98
N ALA A 147 5.03 18.37 11.70
CA ALA A 147 6.39 18.21 12.19
C ALA A 147 7.45 18.33 11.09
N GLU A 148 8.60 18.93 11.42
CA GLU A 148 9.74 18.94 10.50
C GLU A 148 10.27 17.52 10.33
N SER A 149 9.90 16.93 9.21
CA SER A 149 10.46 15.65 8.76
C SER A 149 10.49 15.63 7.25
N SER A 150 11.44 14.94 6.71
CA SER A 150 11.52 14.68 5.28
C SER A 150 12.10 13.29 5.09
N ILE A 151 11.46 12.45 4.30
CA ILE A 151 11.99 11.14 3.90
C ILE A 151 13.00 11.32 2.75
N ILE A 152 12.86 12.39 1.99
CA ILE A 152 13.74 12.70 0.85
C ILE A 152 14.88 13.59 1.34
N LEU A 153 16.12 13.22 1.01
CA LEU A 153 17.35 13.98 1.25
C LEU A 153 17.58 14.99 0.13
#